data_edccf057f9f60c93d488c82b43259c62
#
_entry.id   edccf057f9f60c93d488c82b43259c62
#
_cell.length_a   1.000
_cell.length_b   1.000
_cell.length_c   1.000
_cell.angle_alpha   90.00
_cell.angle_beta   90.00
_cell.angle_gamma   90.00
#
_symmetry.space_group_name_H-M   'P 1'
#
loop_
_entity.id
_entity.type
_entity.pdbx_description
1 polymer ?
#
loop_
_entity_poly.entity_id
_entity_poly.type
_entity_poly.pdbx_seq_one_letter_code
_entity_poly.pdbx_strand_id
1 'polypeptide(L)'
;MLIEESLYGLKQAPRKLYKKFESFMLEYKFQKTQVDHCVFLKRYDEDEFLILLLYVDDMMIVGQDTRKIESLKKSLSKSFAIKHLGPAKQILGMHIVRDRTKKVLWLSQEKYVTKILERFNMSEAKPVGSALSTNYKLNAKQCPRGEKEKAEMRKVPYASVFW
;
A
#
# COMPACT_ATOMS: atom_id res chain seq x y z
N MET A 1 -31.63 -8.29 17.23
CA MET A 1 -30.16 -8.51 17.14
C MET A 1 -29.55 -7.18 16.68
N LEU A 2 -29.12 -6.36 17.64
CA LEU A 2 -28.57 -5.02 17.37
C LEU A 2 -27.22 -5.18 16.68
N ILE A 3 -27.14 -4.80 15.42
CA ILE A 3 -25.87 -4.58 14.74
C ILE A 3 -25.35 -3.29 15.34
N GLU A 4 -24.44 -3.39 16.30
CA GLU A 4 -23.63 -2.25 16.71
C GLU A 4 -22.80 -1.83 15.50
N GLU A 5 -23.28 -0.84 14.78
CA GLU A 5 -22.52 -0.11 13.79
C GLU A 5 -21.28 0.44 14.49
N SER A 6 -20.14 -0.14 14.17
CA SER A 6 -18.86 0.35 14.65
C SER A 6 -18.62 1.70 14.00
N LEU A 7 -18.87 2.78 14.74
CA LEU A 7 -18.68 4.14 14.26
C LEU A 7 -17.26 4.33 13.72
N TYR A 8 -17.19 4.84 12.51
CA TYR A 8 -15.94 5.22 11.86
C TYR A 8 -15.18 6.20 12.77
N GLY A 9 -13.91 5.89 13.09
CA GLY A 9 -13.11 6.72 13.99
C GLY A 9 -12.83 6.12 15.37
N LEU A 10 -13.53 5.07 15.79
CA LEU A 10 -13.18 4.39 17.03
C LEU A 10 -11.94 3.51 16.85
N LYS A 11 -11.01 3.57 17.79
CA LYS A 11 -9.74 2.80 17.79
C LYS A 11 -9.93 1.28 17.60
N GLN A 12 -11.10 0.74 17.94
CA GLN A 12 -11.42 -0.69 17.82
C GLN A 12 -12.17 -1.06 16.53
N ALA A 13 -12.65 -0.07 15.75
CA ALA A 13 -13.43 -0.31 14.54
C ALA A 13 -12.68 -1.15 13.49
N PRO A 14 -11.41 -0.87 13.16
CA PRO A 14 -10.65 -1.67 12.21
C PRO A 14 -10.51 -3.14 12.64
N ARG A 15 -10.32 -3.38 13.95
CA ARG A 15 -10.21 -4.75 14.48
C ARG A 15 -11.51 -5.54 14.38
N LYS A 16 -12.65 -4.90 14.63
CA LYS A 16 -13.97 -5.54 14.48
C LYS A 16 -14.26 -5.85 13.00
N LEU A 17 -13.96 -4.90 12.12
CA LEU A 17 -14.11 -5.08 10.67
C LEU A 17 -13.24 -6.23 10.16
N TYR A 18 -11.97 -6.25 10.56
CA TYR A 18 -11.05 -7.33 10.19
C TYR A 18 -11.55 -8.70 10.64
N LYS A 19 -12.02 -8.84 11.89
CA LYS A 19 -12.59 -10.11 12.38
C LYS A 19 -13.80 -10.57 11.57
N LYS A 20 -14.72 -9.64 11.26
CA LYS A 20 -15.88 -9.94 10.40
C LYS A 20 -15.44 -10.41 9.02
N PHE A 21 -14.44 -9.73 8.45
CA PHE A 21 -13.87 -10.08 7.16
C PHE A 21 -13.17 -11.44 7.20
N GLU A 22 -12.35 -11.70 8.20
CA GLU A 22 -11.67 -12.98 8.39
C GLU A 22 -12.70 -14.14 8.49
N SER A 23 -13.77 -13.99 9.31
CA SER A 23 -14.82 -14.98 9.42
C SER A 23 -15.49 -15.26 8.08
N PHE A 24 -15.79 -14.21 7.31
CA PHE A 24 -16.34 -14.34 5.96
C PHE A 24 -15.40 -15.12 5.03
N MET A 25 -14.12 -14.80 5.03
CA MET A 25 -13.13 -15.47 4.17
C MET A 25 -12.98 -16.95 4.53
N LEU A 26 -12.98 -17.29 5.82
CA LEU A 26 -12.93 -18.68 6.29
C LEU A 26 -14.20 -19.48 5.89
N GLU A 27 -15.40 -18.87 5.98
CA GLU A 27 -16.66 -19.46 5.51
C GLU A 27 -16.60 -19.79 4.01
N TYR A 28 -16.01 -18.90 3.21
CA TYR A 28 -15.78 -19.11 1.78
C TYR A 28 -14.60 -20.03 1.46
N LYS A 29 -14.06 -20.72 2.49
CA LYS A 29 -12.95 -21.69 2.38
C LYS A 29 -11.64 -21.08 1.87
N PHE A 30 -11.39 -19.80 2.19
CA PHE A 30 -10.08 -19.21 2.06
C PHE A 30 -9.23 -19.58 3.28
N GLN A 31 -7.95 -19.78 3.06
CA GLN A 31 -6.97 -20.00 4.11
C GLN A 31 -6.12 -18.74 4.28
N LYS A 32 -5.95 -18.32 5.52
CA LYS A 32 -5.05 -17.22 5.85
C LYS A 32 -3.60 -17.73 5.80
N THR A 33 -2.70 -16.95 5.22
CA THR A 33 -1.30 -17.34 5.18
C THR A 33 -0.64 -17.14 6.54
N GLN A 34 0.40 -17.93 6.82
CA GLN A 34 1.14 -17.83 8.08
C GLN A 34 2.10 -16.62 8.10
N VAL A 35 2.58 -16.24 6.92
CA VAL A 35 3.57 -15.15 6.75
C VAL A 35 2.90 -13.77 6.89
N ASP A 36 1.72 -13.61 6.30
CA ASP A 36 0.97 -12.36 6.35
C ASP A 36 -0.52 -12.65 6.55
N HIS A 37 -1.03 -12.20 7.67
CA HIS A 37 -2.44 -12.41 8.04
C HIS A 37 -3.44 -11.61 7.19
N CYS A 38 -2.97 -10.67 6.38
CA CYS A 38 -3.78 -9.90 5.45
C CYS A 38 -3.88 -10.56 4.06
N VAL A 39 -3.23 -11.71 3.87
CA VAL A 39 -3.25 -12.49 2.64
C VAL A 39 -4.09 -13.74 2.83
N PHE A 40 -5.12 -13.88 2.01
CA PHE A 40 -6.02 -15.02 1.99
C PHE A 40 -5.88 -15.77 0.67
N LEU A 41 -5.70 -17.09 0.74
CA LEU A 41 -5.51 -17.96 -0.41
C LEU A 41 -6.63 -19.00 -0.45
N LYS A 42 -7.20 -19.21 -1.63
CA LYS A 42 -8.08 -20.33 -1.92
C LYS A 42 -7.56 -21.07 -3.14
N ARG A 43 -7.25 -22.34 -2.97
CA ARG A 43 -6.90 -23.26 -4.06
C ARG A 43 -8.13 -24.00 -4.54
N TYR A 44 -8.28 -24.18 -5.85
CA TYR A 44 -9.32 -24.96 -6.47
C TYR A 44 -8.73 -26.26 -7.03
N ASP A 45 -7.57 -26.17 -7.70
CA ASP A 45 -6.76 -27.26 -8.24
C ASP A 45 -5.27 -26.95 -8.07
N GLU A 46 -4.37 -27.81 -8.58
CA GLU A 46 -2.92 -27.64 -8.43
C GLU A 46 -2.43 -26.30 -8.97
N ASP A 47 -2.97 -25.86 -10.11
CA ASP A 47 -2.57 -24.62 -10.79
C ASP A 47 -3.60 -23.49 -10.67
N GLU A 48 -4.76 -23.74 -10.06
CA GLU A 48 -5.83 -22.76 -10.00
C GLU A 48 -6.05 -22.23 -8.59
N PHE A 49 -5.87 -20.93 -8.42
CA PHE A 49 -6.01 -20.27 -7.13
C PHE A 49 -6.64 -18.87 -7.23
N LEU A 50 -7.18 -18.42 -6.12
CA LEU A 50 -7.50 -17.02 -5.86
C LEU A 50 -6.71 -16.54 -4.66
N ILE A 51 -6.07 -15.39 -4.80
CA ILE A 51 -5.43 -14.67 -3.70
C ILE A 51 -6.21 -13.37 -3.47
N LEU A 52 -6.48 -13.09 -2.22
CA LEU A 52 -7.03 -11.83 -1.79
C LEU A 52 -6.07 -11.18 -0.81
N LEU A 53 -5.64 -9.96 -1.11
CA LEU A 53 -4.82 -9.12 -0.24
C LEU A 53 -5.70 -8.01 0.31
N LEU A 54 -5.68 -7.87 1.64
CA LEU A 54 -6.38 -6.81 2.34
C LEU A 54 -5.36 -5.86 2.95
N TYR A 55 -5.47 -4.57 2.67
CA TYR A 55 -4.63 -3.56 3.29
C TYR A 55 -5.48 -2.36 3.71
N VAL A 56 -5.78 -2.30 4.99
CA VAL A 56 -6.66 -1.29 5.61
C VAL A 56 -7.98 -1.18 4.86
N ASP A 57 -8.14 -0.20 3.97
CA ASP A 57 -9.36 0.03 3.18
C ASP A 57 -9.24 -0.49 1.73
N ASP A 58 -8.03 -0.90 1.31
CA ASP A 58 -7.78 -1.40 -0.03
C ASP A 58 -7.81 -2.92 -0.08
N MET A 59 -8.43 -3.46 -1.14
CA MET A 59 -8.50 -4.89 -1.39
C MET A 59 -8.09 -5.20 -2.82
N MET A 60 -7.20 -6.15 -3.00
CA MET A 60 -6.81 -6.66 -4.31
C MET A 60 -7.12 -8.14 -4.44
N ILE A 61 -7.77 -8.52 -5.52
CA ILE A 61 -8.06 -9.93 -5.85
C ILE A 61 -7.24 -10.32 -7.06
N VAL A 62 -6.50 -11.41 -6.93
CA VAL A 62 -5.65 -11.98 -7.98
C VAL A 62 -6.09 -13.42 -8.24
N GLY A 63 -6.24 -13.77 -9.50
CA GLY A 63 -6.61 -15.12 -9.92
C GLY A 63 -6.58 -15.26 -11.43
N GLN A 64 -6.72 -16.49 -11.90
CA GLN A 64 -6.69 -16.84 -13.32
C GLN A 64 -8.11 -16.82 -13.91
N ASP A 65 -9.10 -17.38 -13.21
CA ASP A 65 -10.49 -17.43 -13.68
C ASP A 65 -11.26 -16.16 -13.27
N THR A 66 -11.60 -15.38 -14.28
CA THR A 66 -12.40 -14.15 -14.11
C THR A 66 -13.79 -14.42 -13.52
N ARG A 67 -14.40 -15.56 -13.82
CA ARG A 67 -15.75 -15.92 -13.30
C ARG A 67 -15.69 -16.13 -11.79
N LYS A 68 -14.63 -16.79 -11.28
CA LYS A 68 -14.42 -16.99 -9.85
C LYS A 68 -14.16 -15.67 -9.14
N ILE A 69 -13.37 -14.77 -9.75
CA ILE A 69 -13.15 -13.41 -9.27
C ILE A 69 -14.48 -12.65 -9.16
N GLU A 70 -15.31 -12.66 -10.20
CA GLU A 70 -16.60 -11.95 -10.21
C GLU A 70 -17.59 -12.56 -9.21
N SER A 71 -17.60 -13.88 -9.04
CA SER A 71 -18.40 -14.56 -8.02
C SER A 71 -18.01 -14.11 -6.60
N LEU A 72 -16.71 -14.08 -6.30
CA LEU A 72 -16.19 -13.61 -5.02
C LEU A 72 -16.56 -12.14 -4.77
N LYS A 73 -16.40 -11.28 -5.77
CA LYS A 73 -16.78 -9.86 -5.69
C LYS A 73 -18.27 -9.67 -5.37
N LYS A 74 -19.15 -10.43 -6.04
CA LYS A 74 -20.60 -10.40 -5.76
C LYS A 74 -20.91 -10.82 -4.32
N SER A 75 -20.23 -11.84 -3.82
CA SER A 75 -20.42 -12.30 -2.44
C SER A 75 -19.92 -11.28 -1.42
N LEU A 76 -18.77 -10.68 -1.66
CA LEU A 76 -18.21 -9.62 -0.83
C LEU A 76 -19.12 -8.38 -0.80
N SER A 77 -19.64 -7.95 -1.94
CA SER A 77 -20.54 -6.79 -2.04
C SER A 77 -21.87 -6.96 -1.31
N LYS A 78 -22.30 -8.20 -1.06
CA LYS A 78 -23.50 -8.49 -0.23
C LYS A 78 -23.24 -8.30 1.26
N SER A 79 -22.01 -8.52 1.71
CA SER A 79 -21.66 -8.54 3.13
C SER A 79 -20.91 -7.27 3.58
N PHE A 80 -20.33 -6.54 2.63
CA PHE A 80 -19.52 -5.34 2.88
C PHE A 80 -19.86 -4.25 1.86
N ALA A 81 -19.84 -2.99 2.30
CA ALA A 81 -19.98 -1.83 1.42
C ALA A 81 -18.69 -1.62 0.62
N ILE A 82 -18.56 -2.29 -0.52
CA ILE A 82 -17.35 -2.29 -1.34
C ILE A 82 -17.58 -1.53 -2.65
N LYS A 83 -16.67 -0.63 -2.99
CA LYS A 83 -16.63 0.04 -4.28
C LYS A 83 -15.68 -0.71 -5.22
N HIS A 84 -16.17 -1.00 -6.41
CA HIS A 84 -15.39 -1.66 -7.45
C HIS A 84 -14.56 -0.65 -8.24
N LEU A 85 -13.24 -0.79 -8.21
CA LEU A 85 -12.30 0.12 -8.89
C LEU A 85 -11.82 -0.42 -10.26
N GLY A 86 -12.29 -1.62 -10.67
CA GLY A 86 -11.89 -2.26 -11.92
C GLY A 86 -10.51 -2.94 -11.83
N PRO A 87 -9.78 -3.05 -12.96
CA PRO A 87 -8.43 -3.62 -12.96
C PRO A 87 -7.48 -2.82 -12.09
N ALA A 88 -6.64 -3.52 -11.31
CA ALA A 88 -5.67 -2.88 -10.44
C ALA A 88 -4.64 -2.07 -11.26
N LYS A 89 -4.70 -0.75 -11.16
CA LYS A 89 -3.76 0.21 -11.77
C LYS A 89 -2.83 0.81 -10.72
N GLN A 90 -3.22 0.76 -9.47
CA GLN A 90 -2.47 1.30 -8.34
C GLN A 90 -2.78 0.50 -7.10
N ILE A 91 -1.76 0.29 -6.25
CA ILE A 91 -1.91 -0.27 -4.91
C ILE A 91 -0.83 0.35 -4.00
N LEU A 92 -1.21 0.75 -2.77
CA LEU A 92 -0.29 1.31 -1.77
C LEU A 92 0.58 2.47 -2.33
N GLY A 93 0.00 3.32 -3.16
CA GLY A 93 0.73 4.42 -3.81
C GLY A 93 1.63 4.00 -4.99
N MET A 94 1.82 2.70 -5.22
CA MET A 94 2.58 2.17 -6.36
C MET A 94 1.69 2.06 -7.59
N HIS A 95 2.20 2.48 -8.73
CA HIS A 95 1.55 2.32 -10.03
C HIS A 95 1.85 0.93 -10.60
N ILE A 96 0.81 0.24 -11.09
CA ILE A 96 0.90 -1.10 -11.67
C ILE A 96 0.71 -0.99 -13.18
N VAL A 97 1.72 -1.39 -13.94
CA VAL A 97 1.64 -1.53 -15.40
C VAL A 97 1.80 -3.00 -15.75
N ARG A 98 0.83 -3.57 -16.47
CA ARG A 98 0.84 -4.98 -16.83
C ARG A 98 0.78 -5.14 -18.34
N ASP A 99 1.81 -5.78 -18.91
CA ASP A 99 1.84 -6.29 -20.29
C ASP A 99 1.58 -7.79 -20.29
N ARG A 100 0.37 -8.18 -20.69
CA ARG A 100 -0.04 -9.60 -20.73
C ARG A 100 0.65 -10.37 -21.86
N THR A 101 0.98 -9.68 -22.95
CA THR A 101 1.61 -10.29 -24.12
C THR A 101 3.05 -10.68 -23.80
N LYS A 102 3.77 -9.77 -23.15
CA LYS A 102 5.15 -9.98 -22.70
C LYS A 102 5.25 -10.72 -21.37
N LYS A 103 4.10 -10.97 -20.69
CA LYS A 103 4.04 -11.57 -19.34
C LYS A 103 4.84 -10.78 -18.30
N VAL A 104 4.89 -9.45 -18.43
CA VAL A 104 5.65 -8.55 -17.55
C VAL A 104 4.72 -7.69 -16.72
N LEU A 105 5.09 -7.49 -15.46
CA LEU A 105 4.45 -6.59 -14.53
C LEU A 105 5.49 -5.59 -14.01
N TRP A 106 5.21 -4.30 -14.16
CA TRP A 106 6.03 -3.24 -13.58
C TRP A 106 5.29 -2.59 -12.40
N LEU A 107 6.03 -2.39 -11.33
CA LEU A 107 5.61 -1.58 -10.20
C LEU A 107 6.46 -0.32 -10.19
N SER A 108 5.83 0.85 -10.11
CA SER A 108 6.52 2.14 -10.13
C SER A 108 6.05 3.04 -8.99
N GLN A 109 6.99 3.70 -8.35
CA GLN A 109 6.75 4.76 -7.37
C GLN A 109 7.07 6.14 -7.94
N GLU A 110 7.16 6.31 -9.24
CA GLU A 110 7.55 7.55 -9.91
C GLU A 110 6.80 8.78 -9.39
N LYS A 111 5.47 8.69 -9.27
CA LYS A 111 4.66 9.79 -8.71
C LYS A 111 5.05 10.15 -7.28
N TYR A 112 5.42 9.18 -6.47
CA TYR A 112 5.86 9.42 -5.10
C TYR A 112 7.24 10.09 -5.10
N VAL A 113 8.17 9.58 -5.89
CA VAL A 113 9.52 10.15 -6.03
C VAL A 113 9.42 11.60 -6.51
N THR A 114 8.62 11.87 -7.54
CA THR A 114 8.40 13.24 -8.04
C THR A 114 7.91 14.17 -6.92
N LYS A 115 6.90 13.76 -6.15
CA LYS A 115 6.40 14.55 -5.01
C LYS A 115 7.47 14.83 -3.95
N ILE A 116 8.35 13.86 -3.69
CA ILE A 116 9.46 14.06 -2.75
C ILE A 116 10.45 15.07 -3.31
N LEU A 117 10.85 14.93 -4.57
CA LEU A 117 11.75 15.87 -5.22
C LEU A 117 11.20 17.30 -5.22
N GLU A 118 9.94 17.48 -5.58
CA GLU A 118 9.24 18.78 -5.53
C GLU A 118 9.24 19.35 -4.11
N ARG A 119 8.92 18.54 -3.11
CA ARG A 119 8.86 18.94 -1.69
C ARG A 119 10.21 19.46 -1.16
N PHE A 120 11.30 18.91 -1.66
CA PHE A 120 12.65 19.30 -1.28
C PHE A 120 13.30 20.28 -2.26
N ASN A 121 12.55 20.83 -3.23
CA ASN A 121 13.09 21.70 -4.29
C ASN A 121 14.23 21.04 -5.09
N MET A 122 14.12 19.74 -5.33
CA MET A 122 15.13 18.93 -6.02
C MET A 122 14.64 18.39 -7.37
N SER A 123 13.59 18.96 -7.96
CA SER A 123 13.03 18.49 -9.24
C SER A 123 14.04 18.48 -10.38
N GLU A 124 14.97 19.46 -10.38
CA GLU A 124 16.03 19.59 -11.38
C GLU A 124 17.36 18.94 -10.94
N ALA A 125 17.36 18.22 -9.80
CA ALA A 125 18.55 17.58 -9.30
C ALA A 125 18.99 16.41 -10.20
N LYS A 126 20.26 16.34 -10.51
CA LYS A 126 20.82 15.21 -11.26
C LYS A 126 20.91 13.98 -10.36
N PRO A 127 20.57 12.79 -10.88
CA PRO A 127 20.71 11.57 -10.12
C PRO A 127 22.18 11.30 -9.77
N VAL A 128 22.41 10.86 -8.53
CA VAL A 128 23.74 10.48 -8.03
C VAL A 128 23.71 9.05 -7.53
N GLY A 129 24.77 8.28 -7.77
CA GLY A 129 24.87 6.89 -7.35
C GLY A 129 25.10 6.70 -5.85
N SER A 130 25.55 7.75 -5.15
CA SER A 130 25.77 7.75 -3.70
C SER A 130 25.25 9.04 -3.09
N ALA A 131 24.48 8.94 -2.03
CA ALA A 131 23.90 10.11 -1.35
C ALA A 131 24.95 11.04 -0.75
N LEU A 132 26.08 10.49 -0.34
CA LEU A 132 27.24 11.24 0.20
C LEU A 132 28.52 10.64 -0.35
N SER A 133 29.52 11.51 -0.62
CA SER A 133 30.86 11.05 -0.92
C SER A 133 31.43 10.28 0.28
N THR A 134 32.16 9.20 0.04
CA THR A 134 32.84 8.40 1.07
C THR A 134 33.81 9.25 1.94
N ASN A 135 34.27 10.37 1.42
CA ASN A 135 35.17 11.30 2.12
C ASN A 135 34.42 12.36 2.94
N TYR A 136 33.09 12.41 2.86
CA TYR A 136 32.32 13.43 3.56
C TYR A 136 32.05 12.99 5.02
N LYS A 137 32.70 13.69 5.96
CA LYS A 137 32.51 13.44 7.40
C LYS A 137 31.61 14.50 8.00
N LEU A 138 30.41 14.11 8.37
CA LEU A 138 29.51 14.98 9.12
C LEU A 138 30.06 15.19 10.54
N ASN A 139 30.06 16.42 11.03
CA ASN A 139 30.48 16.75 12.39
C ASN A 139 29.66 17.92 12.96
N ALA A 140 29.70 18.07 14.28
CA ALA A 140 28.92 19.09 15.00
C ALA A 140 29.27 20.55 14.62
N LYS A 141 30.43 20.78 14.00
CA LYS A 141 30.81 22.14 13.56
C LYS A 141 30.03 22.62 12.34
N GLN A 142 29.36 21.68 11.62
CA GLN A 142 28.53 21.95 10.44
C GLN A 142 27.06 22.27 10.83
N CYS A 143 26.72 22.15 12.10
CA CYS A 143 25.39 22.54 12.58
C CYS A 143 25.18 24.06 12.48
N PRO A 144 23.98 24.51 12.13
CA PRO A 144 23.64 25.94 12.08
C PRO A 144 23.82 26.58 13.43
N ARG A 145 24.61 27.65 13.53
CA ARG A 145 24.95 28.34 14.78
C ARG A 145 24.23 29.66 14.92
N GLY A 146 24.06 30.39 13.82
CA GLY A 146 23.36 31.67 13.79
C GLY A 146 21.86 31.54 13.65
N GLU A 147 21.12 32.53 14.13
CA GLU A 147 19.64 32.54 14.01
C GLU A 147 19.19 32.57 12.55
N LYS A 148 19.94 33.18 11.65
CA LYS A 148 19.67 33.19 10.21
C LYS A 148 19.81 31.79 9.60
N GLU A 149 20.88 31.08 9.93
CA GLU A 149 21.11 29.70 9.46
C GLU A 149 20.04 28.73 10.01
N LYS A 150 19.68 28.89 11.29
CA LYS A 150 18.60 28.12 11.91
C LYS A 150 17.25 28.39 11.24
N ALA A 151 16.98 29.65 10.88
CA ALA A 151 15.75 30.00 10.17
C ALA A 151 15.69 29.42 8.75
N GLU A 152 16.84 29.35 8.05
CA GLU A 152 16.93 28.68 6.76
C GLU A 152 16.74 27.17 6.89
N MET A 153 17.37 26.54 7.87
CA MET A 153 17.21 25.11 8.14
C MET A 153 15.78 24.70 8.52
N ARG A 154 15.02 25.57 9.20
CA ARG A 154 13.60 25.31 9.51
C ARG A 154 12.70 25.21 8.27
N LYS A 155 13.13 25.75 7.13
CA LYS A 155 12.39 25.67 5.87
C LYS A 155 12.52 24.30 5.20
N VAL A 156 13.53 23.50 5.58
CA VAL A 156 13.76 22.17 5.05
C VAL A 156 12.95 21.14 5.85
N PRO A 157 12.00 20.44 5.22
CA PRO A 157 11.08 19.53 5.93
C PRO A 157 11.73 18.16 6.23
N TYR A 158 12.84 18.13 6.98
CA TYR A 158 13.58 16.89 7.30
C TYR A 158 12.70 15.77 7.88
N ALA A 159 11.81 16.11 8.80
CA ALA A 159 10.93 15.13 9.43
C ALA A 159 10.02 14.39 8.44
N SER A 160 9.80 14.96 7.26
CA SER A 160 8.93 14.38 6.25
C SER A 160 9.59 13.33 5.34
N VAL A 161 10.89 13.08 5.51
CA VAL A 161 11.63 12.05 4.76
C VAL A 161 11.42 10.67 5.37
N PHE A 162 11.10 10.61 6.66
CA PHE A 162 11.05 9.36 7.44
C PHE A 162 9.64 8.79 7.64
N TRP A 163 8.61 9.32 6.89
CA TRP A 163 7.22 8.84 6.98
C TRP A 163 6.64 8.45 5.64
#